data_6c462f0e6cfa41f22db077e6a390cace
#
_entry.id   6c462f0e6cfa41f22db077e6a390cace
#
_cell.length_a   1.000
_cell.length_b   1.000
_cell.length_c   1.000
_cell.angle_alpha   90.00
_cell.angle_beta   90.00
_cell.angle_gamma   90.00
#
_symmetry.space_group_name_H-M   'P 1'
#
loop_
_entity.id
_entity.type
_entity.pdbx_description
1 polymer ?
#
loop_
_entity_poly.entity_id
_entity_poly.type
_entity_poly.pdbx_seq_one_letter_code
_entity_poly.pdbx_strand_id
1 'polypeptide(L)'
;MSFYKFVVGVLSFLSKILYRVEIIGEGNIPSEGNLIIIANHKHFLDPVFMLVAVKNRKIIPVAKQELFSVPILKFFMKKVGAIPVNRDNPSISTFRAVLSEIKSGNVLGIFPEGTRADTYDFLTPKSGTTMFSIKTKSDIVPMSIISTFKLFSKVKVVIGEPIDMSQYYNRKVDKSEYQGIVQECFDVVVKNYKDNMEGIIPERTE
;
A
#
# COMPACT_ATOMS: atom_id res chain seq x y z
N MET A 1 -23.62 -9.32 -2.52
CA MET A 1 -22.42 -8.72 -1.90
C MET A 1 -21.21 -9.05 -2.77
N SER A 2 -20.35 -8.09 -3.10
CA SER A 2 -19.16 -8.39 -3.94
C SER A 2 -18.25 -9.37 -3.20
N PHE A 3 -17.70 -10.36 -3.90
CA PHE A 3 -16.74 -11.33 -3.34
C PHE A 3 -15.56 -10.62 -2.64
N TYR A 4 -15.12 -9.49 -3.18
CA TYR A 4 -14.13 -8.64 -2.55
C TYR A 4 -14.53 -8.24 -1.11
N LYS A 5 -15.76 -7.72 -0.93
CA LYS A 5 -16.25 -7.33 0.41
C LYS A 5 -16.33 -8.52 1.37
N PHE A 6 -16.70 -9.69 0.86
CA PHE A 6 -16.70 -10.92 1.65
C PHE A 6 -15.28 -11.29 2.11
N VAL A 7 -14.30 -11.31 1.20
CA VAL A 7 -12.90 -11.63 1.53
C VAL A 7 -12.34 -10.63 2.54
N VAL A 8 -12.52 -9.32 2.30
CA VAL A 8 -12.04 -8.28 3.22
C VAL A 8 -12.73 -8.39 4.58
N GLY A 9 -14.03 -8.74 4.63
CA GLY A 9 -14.77 -9.00 5.86
C GLY A 9 -14.19 -10.16 6.66
N VAL A 10 -13.89 -11.27 6.01
CA VAL A 10 -13.23 -12.44 6.65
C VAL A 10 -11.84 -12.07 7.15
N LEU A 11 -11.03 -11.38 6.34
CA LEU A 11 -9.70 -10.93 6.76
C LEU A 11 -9.77 -9.97 7.94
N SER A 12 -10.73 -9.04 7.95
CA SER A 12 -10.95 -8.10 9.06
C SER A 12 -11.35 -8.84 10.35
N PHE A 13 -12.23 -9.83 10.24
CA PHE A 13 -12.65 -10.64 11.39
C PHE A 13 -11.47 -11.43 11.97
N LEU A 14 -10.74 -12.15 11.12
CA LEU A 14 -9.56 -12.91 11.54
C LEU A 14 -8.45 -12.01 12.11
N SER A 15 -8.23 -10.85 11.50
CA SER A 15 -7.25 -9.88 12.03
C SER A 15 -7.57 -9.44 13.45
N LYS A 16 -8.84 -9.22 13.77
CA LYS A 16 -9.26 -8.80 15.11
C LYS A 16 -9.18 -9.91 16.16
N ILE A 17 -9.25 -11.19 15.72
CA ILE A 17 -9.06 -12.34 16.61
C ILE A 17 -7.57 -12.56 16.87
N LEU A 18 -6.74 -12.45 15.84
CA LEU A 18 -5.33 -12.83 15.89
C LEU A 18 -4.42 -11.67 16.34
N TYR A 19 -4.91 -10.44 16.26
CA TYR A 19 -4.13 -9.23 16.55
C TYR A 19 -4.97 -8.16 17.26
N ARG A 20 -4.33 -7.31 18.02
CA ARG A 20 -4.95 -6.09 18.56
C ARG A 20 -4.80 -4.97 17.55
N VAL A 21 -5.77 -4.87 16.62
CA VAL A 21 -5.72 -3.93 15.50
C VAL A 21 -6.20 -2.55 15.94
N GLU A 22 -5.37 -1.54 15.73
CA GLU A 22 -5.67 -0.12 15.91
C GLU A 22 -5.47 0.59 14.57
N ILE A 23 -6.47 1.36 14.12
CA ILE A 23 -6.41 2.14 12.88
C ILE A 23 -6.63 3.60 13.23
N ILE A 24 -5.68 4.45 12.83
CA ILE A 24 -5.71 5.90 13.04
C ILE A 24 -5.82 6.57 11.67
N GLY A 25 -6.66 7.59 11.56
CA GLY A 25 -6.81 8.38 10.32
C GLY A 25 -7.71 7.70 9.27
N GLU A 26 -8.66 6.83 9.65
CA GLU A 26 -9.62 6.23 8.69
C GLU A 26 -10.34 7.28 7.82
N GLY A 27 -10.61 8.47 8.37
CA GLY A 27 -11.24 9.58 7.66
C GLY A 27 -10.39 10.22 6.57
N ASN A 28 -9.09 9.98 6.55
CA ASN A 28 -8.15 10.54 5.58
C ASN A 28 -8.22 9.83 4.21
N ILE A 29 -9.03 8.79 4.06
CA ILE A 29 -9.23 8.15 2.75
C ILE A 29 -10.37 8.86 2.01
N PRO A 30 -10.09 9.62 0.93
CA PRO A 30 -11.11 10.27 0.13
C PRO A 30 -12.11 9.26 -0.43
N SER A 31 -13.41 9.58 -0.35
CA SER A 31 -14.49 8.70 -0.85
C SER A 31 -14.50 8.61 -2.37
N GLU A 32 -13.99 9.62 -3.06
CA GLU A 32 -14.00 9.77 -4.51
C GLU A 32 -12.62 10.18 -5.04
N GLY A 33 -12.50 10.26 -6.36
CA GLY A 33 -11.27 10.64 -7.04
C GLY A 33 -10.29 9.48 -7.22
N ASN A 34 -9.28 9.67 -8.04
CA ASN A 34 -8.21 8.70 -8.24
C ASN A 34 -7.25 8.75 -7.04
N LEU A 35 -6.88 7.60 -6.53
CA LEU A 35 -6.11 7.51 -5.30
C LEU A 35 -5.07 6.39 -5.36
N ILE A 36 -3.89 6.68 -4.82
CA ILE A 36 -2.84 5.69 -4.57
C ILE A 36 -2.53 5.68 -3.07
N ILE A 37 -2.55 4.51 -2.46
CA ILE A 37 -2.09 4.33 -1.08
C ILE A 37 -0.69 3.72 -1.14
N ILE A 38 0.26 4.37 -0.49
CA ILE A 38 1.61 3.87 -0.32
C ILE A 38 1.83 3.44 1.13
N ALA A 39 2.56 2.34 1.34
CA ALA A 39 2.88 1.89 2.69
C ALA A 39 4.30 1.31 2.77
N ASN A 40 4.86 1.26 3.99
CA ASN A 40 6.05 0.50 4.28
C ASN A 40 5.79 -1.01 4.17
N HIS A 41 6.82 -1.78 3.84
CA HIS A 41 6.68 -3.23 3.68
C HIS A 41 7.71 -3.97 4.55
N LYS A 42 7.25 -4.53 5.68
CA LYS A 42 8.05 -5.26 6.65
C LYS A 42 7.69 -6.74 6.72
N HIS A 43 6.43 -7.07 6.46
CA HIS A 43 5.92 -8.42 6.65
C HIS A 43 4.97 -8.85 5.52
N PHE A 44 4.81 -10.17 5.32
CA PHE A 44 3.90 -10.70 4.29
C PHE A 44 2.41 -10.42 4.57
N LEU A 45 2.06 -10.05 5.80
CA LEU A 45 0.70 -9.65 6.19
C LEU A 45 0.39 -8.16 5.95
N ASP A 46 1.38 -7.31 5.66
CA ASP A 46 1.12 -5.89 5.42
C ASP A 46 0.02 -5.63 4.38
N PRO A 47 -0.04 -6.36 3.23
CA PRO A 47 -1.14 -6.19 2.28
C PRO A 47 -2.51 -6.49 2.88
N VAL A 48 -2.60 -7.42 3.83
CA VAL A 48 -3.86 -7.74 4.53
C VAL A 48 -4.32 -6.56 5.37
N PHE A 49 -3.40 -5.96 6.14
CA PHE A 49 -3.74 -4.81 6.98
C PHE A 49 -4.04 -3.55 6.17
N MET A 50 -3.39 -3.36 5.02
CA MET A 50 -3.77 -2.32 4.07
C MET A 50 -5.22 -2.51 3.58
N LEU A 51 -5.63 -3.74 3.20
CA LEU A 51 -7.00 -4.04 2.77
C LEU A 51 -8.02 -3.85 3.89
N VAL A 52 -7.67 -4.25 5.11
CA VAL A 52 -8.57 -4.16 6.29
C VAL A 52 -8.75 -2.72 6.76
N ALA A 53 -7.73 -1.88 6.61
CA ALA A 53 -7.78 -0.48 7.04
C ALA A 53 -8.65 0.41 6.14
N VAL A 54 -8.87 0.01 4.87
CA VAL A 54 -9.62 0.81 3.90
C VAL A 54 -10.99 0.18 3.65
N LYS A 55 -12.01 0.72 4.29
CA LYS A 55 -13.38 0.14 4.30
C LYS A 55 -14.28 0.73 3.20
N ASN A 56 -14.06 1.98 2.85
CA ASN A 56 -14.95 2.76 1.98
C ASN A 56 -14.65 2.60 0.48
N ARG A 57 -13.48 2.07 0.12
CA ARG A 57 -13.05 1.92 -1.27
C ARG A 57 -12.41 0.56 -1.54
N LYS A 58 -12.45 0.14 -2.80
CA LYS A 58 -11.80 -1.10 -3.23
C LYS A 58 -10.33 -0.84 -3.53
N ILE A 59 -9.44 -1.52 -2.82
CA ILE A 59 -8.00 -1.52 -3.10
C ILE A 59 -7.67 -2.62 -4.11
N ILE A 60 -6.84 -2.28 -5.08
CA ILE A 60 -6.20 -3.21 -6.01
C ILE A 60 -4.73 -3.34 -5.60
N PRO A 61 -4.32 -4.46 -5.01
CA PRO A 61 -2.93 -4.68 -4.67
C PRO A 61 -2.11 -5.06 -5.90
N VAL A 62 -0.85 -4.60 -5.94
CA VAL A 62 0.15 -5.09 -6.90
C VAL A 62 0.97 -6.17 -6.21
N ALA A 63 0.97 -7.38 -6.76
CA ALA A 63 1.58 -8.54 -6.12
C ALA A 63 2.61 -9.22 -7.04
N LYS A 64 3.63 -9.84 -6.43
CA LYS A 64 4.68 -10.55 -7.16
C LYS A 64 4.08 -11.66 -8.03
N GLN A 65 4.50 -11.75 -9.29
CA GLN A 65 3.93 -12.68 -10.28
C GLN A 65 3.99 -14.14 -9.81
N GLU A 66 5.03 -14.53 -9.08
CA GLU A 66 5.23 -15.90 -8.59
C GLU A 66 4.17 -16.32 -7.57
N LEU A 67 3.50 -15.37 -6.89
CA LEU A 67 2.38 -15.70 -5.99
C LEU A 67 1.18 -16.27 -6.75
N PHE A 68 1.08 -15.97 -8.05
CA PHE A 68 0.01 -16.48 -8.91
C PHE A 68 0.29 -17.91 -9.45
N SER A 69 1.46 -18.47 -9.20
CA SER A 69 1.76 -19.87 -9.52
C SER A 69 1.19 -20.85 -8.47
N VAL A 70 0.95 -20.37 -7.24
CA VAL A 70 0.35 -21.17 -6.17
C VAL A 70 -1.17 -21.19 -6.33
N PRO A 71 -1.83 -22.35 -6.58
CA PRO A 71 -3.24 -22.41 -6.98
C PRO A 71 -4.20 -21.69 -6.02
N ILE A 72 -4.05 -21.89 -4.72
CA ILE A 72 -4.89 -21.26 -3.68
C ILE A 72 -4.68 -19.75 -3.68
N LEU A 73 -3.43 -19.28 -3.66
CA LEU A 73 -3.12 -17.84 -3.69
C LEU A 73 -3.60 -17.20 -4.99
N LYS A 74 -3.40 -17.85 -6.14
CA LYS A 74 -3.91 -17.40 -7.44
C LYS A 74 -5.40 -17.15 -7.42
N PHE A 75 -6.17 -18.07 -6.83
CA PHE A 75 -7.63 -17.91 -6.72
C PHE A 75 -7.98 -16.63 -5.93
N PHE A 76 -7.43 -16.46 -4.73
CA PHE A 76 -7.70 -15.27 -3.91
C PHE A 76 -7.19 -13.98 -4.56
N MET A 77 -5.95 -13.98 -5.07
CA MET A 77 -5.35 -12.82 -5.74
C MET A 77 -6.21 -12.34 -6.92
N LYS A 78 -6.67 -13.27 -7.77
CA LYS A 78 -7.59 -12.93 -8.87
C LYS A 78 -8.91 -12.37 -8.37
N LYS A 79 -9.48 -12.93 -7.31
CA LYS A 79 -10.78 -12.51 -6.77
C LYS A 79 -10.73 -11.15 -6.07
N VAL A 80 -9.62 -10.77 -5.48
CA VAL A 80 -9.43 -9.40 -4.94
C VAL A 80 -8.99 -8.41 -6.02
N GLY A 81 -8.71 -8.87 -7.23
CA GLY A 81 -8.29 -8.03 -8.35
C GLY A 81 -6.80 -7.66 -8.32
N ALA A 82 -5.97 -8.46 -7.63
CA ALA A 82 -4.54 -8.21 -7.57
C ALA A 82 -3.89 -8.27 -8.96
N ILE A 83 -3.02 -7.30 -9.25
CA ILE A 83 -2.28 -7.22 -10.52
C ILE A 83 -0.92 -7.89 -10.34
N PRO A 84 -0.60 -8.92 -11.16
CA PRO A 84 0.71 -9.54 -11.12
C PRO A 84 1.78 -8.60 -11.69
N VAL A 85 2.91 -8.50 -11.01
CA VAL A 85 4.07 -7.74 -11.47
C VAL A 85 5.34 -8.58 -11.41
N ASN A 86 6.08 -8.59 -12.52
CA ASN A 86 7.49 -8.98 -12.49
C ASN A 86 8.27 -7.75 -12.00
N ARG A 87 8.84 -7.82 -10.81
CA ARG A 87 9.52 -6.68 -10.16
C ARG A 87 10.86 -6.33 -10.80
N ASP A 88 11.49 -7.29 -11.44
CA ASP A 88 12.80 -7.12 -12.09
C ASP A 88 12.65 -6.56 -13.50
N ASN A 89 11.54 -6.92 -14.17
CA ASN A 89 11.22 -6.43 -15.52
C ASN A 89 9.71 -6.17 -15.67
N PRO A 90 9.20 -5.01 -15.15
CA PRO A 90 7.79 -4.67 -15.24
C PRO A 90 7.35 -4.50 -16.70
N SER A 91 6.32 -5.25 -17.10
CA SER A 91 5.80 -5.20 -18.46
C SER A 91 4.92 -3.97 -18.71
N ILE A 92 4.86 -3.53 -19.97
CA ILE A 92 3.94 -2.45 -20.39
C ILE A 92 2.47 -2.86 -20.14
N SER A 93 2.14 -4.15 -20.26
CA SER A 93 0.80 -4.66 -19.99
C SER A 93 0.41 -4.51 -18.52
N THR A 94 1.32 -4.83 -17.58
CA THR A 94 1.11 -4.60 -16.14
C THR A 94 0.89 -3.10 -15.86
N PHE A 95 1.71 -2.24 -16.45
CA PHE A 95 1.56 -0.80 -16.29
C PHE A 95 0.18 -0.31 -16.78
N ARG A 96 -0.25 -0.73 -17.97
CA ARG A 96 -1.58 -0.40 -18.52
C ARG A 96 -2.72 -0.93 -17.65
N ALA A 97 -2.59 -2.13 -17.10
CA ALA A 97 -3.59 -2.70 -16.20
C ALA A 97 -3.75 -1.86 -14.93
N VAL A 98 -2.66 -1.42 -14.31
CA VAL A 98 -2.70 -0.52 -13.14
C VAL A 98 -3.39 0.80 -13.49
N LEU A 99 -3.01 1.44 -14.60
CA LEU A 99 -3.66 2.69 -15.03
C LEU A 99 -5.16 2.53 -15.26
N SER A 100 -5.58 1.40 -15.84
CA SER A 100 -6.99 1.10 -16.10
C SER A 100 -7.78 0.96 -14.81
N GLU A 101 -7.24 0.25 -13.83
CA GLU A 101 -7.91 0.03 -12.54
C GLU A 101 -8.08 1.35 -11.76
N ILE A 102 -7.05 2.20 -11.73
CA ILE A 102 -7.15 3.51 -11.07
C ILE A 102 -8.23 4.37 -11.76
N LYS A 103 -8.21 4.44 -13.11
CA LYS A 103 -9.21 5.19 -13.89
C LYS A 103 -10.63 4.65 -13.73
N SER A 104 -10.80 3.40 -13.34
CA SER A 104 -12.09 2.78 -13.03
C SER A 104 -12.58 3.13 -11.60
N GLY A 105 -11.87 4.00 -10.88
CA GLY A 105 -12.24 4.43 -9.53
C GLY A 105 -11.76 3.50 -8.42
N ASN A 106 -10.96 2.47 -8.74
CA ASN A 106 -10.33 1.63 -7.72
C ASN A 106 -9.08 2.34 -7.16
N VAL A 107 -8.74 2.02 -5.91
CA VAL A 107 -7.54 2.56 -5.24
C VAL A 107 -6.35 1.63 -5.50
N LEU A 108 -5.25 2.17 -5.96
CA LEU A 108 -4.01 1.40 -6.05
C LEU A 108 -3.36 1.29 -4.66
N GLY A 109 -3.16 0.07 -4.17
CA GLY A 109 -2.34 -0.18 -2.99
C GLY A 109 -0.95 -0.67 -3.41
N ILE A 110 0.10 0.06 -3.04
CA ILE A 110 1.47 -0.25 -3.45
C ILE A 110 2.46 -0.06 -2.29
N PHE A 111 3.45 -0.94 -2.25
CA PHE A 111 4.62 -0.82 -1.39
C PHE A 111 5.78 -0.32 -2.26
N PRO A 112 6.13 0.99 -2.19
CA PRO A 112 7.08 1.58 -3.14
C PRO A 112 8.49 1.04 -2.99
N GLU A 113 8.85 0.46 -1.86
CA GLU A 113 10.11 -0.25 -1.63
C GLU A 113 10.33 -1.43 -2.61
N GLY A 114 9.24 -2.01 -3.10
CA GLY A 114 9.27 -3.10 -4.08
C GLY A 114 9.65 -4.47 -3.51
N THR A 115 10.17 -4.53 -2.31
CA THR A 115 10.43 -5.76 -1.53
C THR A 115 10.26 -5.47 -0.04
N ARG A 116 10.32 -6.49 0.80
CA ARG A 116 10.25 -6.33 2.25
C ARG A 116 11.60 -5.85 2.78
N ALA A 117 11.56 -4.85 3.64
CA ALA A 117 12.70 -4.37 4.42
C ALA A 117 12.72 -5.05 5.80
N ASP A 118 13.84 -5.00 6.48
CA ASP A 118 13.93 -5.41 7.89
C ASP A 118 13.11 -4.47 8.79
N THR A 119 12.85 -4.91 10.03
CA THR A 119 11.96 -4.22 10.95
C THR A 119 12.36 -2.75 11.18
N TYR A 120 13.65 -2.47 11.25
CA TYR A 120 14.15 -1.12 11.59
C TYR A 120 14.53 -0.28 10.36
N ASP A 121 14.68 -0.89 9.19
CA ASP A 121 15.19 -0.23 8.02
C ASP A 121 14.07 0.10 7.02
N PHE A 122 14.29 1.08 6.16
CA PHE A 122 13.40 1.43 5.06
C PHE A 122 14.24 1.45 3.78
N LEU A 123 13.69 0.84 2.73
CA LEU A 123 14.37 0.81 1.44
C LEU A 123 13.98 2.04 0.61
N THR A 124 14.88 2.43 -0.27
CA THR A 124 14.60 3.52 -1.21
C THR A 124 13.37 3.21 -2.07
N PRO A 125 12.34 4.07 -2.06
CA PRO A 125 11.12 3.83 -2.83
C PRO A 125 11.39 3.94 -4.33
N LYS A 126 10.69 3.14 -5.13
CA LYS A 126 10.81 3.14 -6.59
C LYS A 126 9.89 4.19 -7.22
N SER A 127 10.39 4.93 -8.19
CA SER A 127 9.72 6.04 -8.87
C SER A 127 8.44 5.69 -9.65
N GLY A 128 8.13 4.40 -9.80
CA GLY A 128 6.91 3.94 -10.47
C GLY A 128 5.62 4.49 -9.85
N THR A 129 5.61 4.72 -8.53
CA THR A 129 4.47 5.31 -7.82
C THR A 129 4.16 6.72 -8.32
N THR A 130 5.17 7.59 -8.42
CA THR A 130 5.01 8.95 -8.97
C THR A 130 4.49 8.92 -10.40
N MET A 131 5.02 8.01 -11.22
CA MET A 131 4.57 7.86 -12.59
C MET A 131 3.10 7.46 -12.69
N PHE A 132 2.61 6.57 -11.82
CA PHE A 132 1.19 6.23 -11.74
C PHE A 132 0.36 7.44 -11.31
N SER A 133 0.75 8.14 -10.23
CA SER A 133 0.07 9.32 -9.72
C SER A 133 -0.12 10.38 -10.80
N ILE A 134 0.94 10.80 -11.45
CA ILE A 134 0.89 11.86 -12.48
C ILE A 134 0.05 11.44 -13.69
N LYS A 135 0.19 10.18 -14.17
CA LYS A 135 -0.55 9.70 -15.35
C LYS A 135 -2.05 9.47 -15.09
N THR A 136 -2.44 9.26 -13.86
CA THR A 136 -3.85 9.04 -13.49
C THR A 136 -4.45 10.23 -12.75
N LYS A 137 -3.67 11.29 -12.52
CA LYS A 137 -4.06 12.43 -11.69
C LYS A 137 -4.58 11.97 -10.33
N SER A 138 -3.76 11.19 -9.64
CA SER A 138 -4.09 10.58 -8.35
C SER A 138 -3.31 11.23 -7.24
N ASP A 139 -3.98 11.61 -6.18
CA ASP A 139 -3.31 11.95 -4.93
C ASP A 139 -2.74 10.71 -4.26
N ILE A 140 -1.80 10.92 -3.34
CA ILE A 140 -1.11 9.85 -2.62
C ILE A 140 -1.49 9.92 -1.14
N VAL A 141 -2.01 8.81 -0.59
CA VAL A 141 -2.23 8.66 0.86
C VAL A 141 -1.10 7.82 1.44
N PRO A 142 -0.29 8.38 2.35
CA PRO A 142 0.74 7.64 3.05
C PRO A 142 0.11 6.81 4.17
N MET A 143 0.47 5.53 4.26
CA MET A 143 0.02 4.61 5.30
C MET A 143 1.23 3.96 5.96
N SER A 144 1.21 3.85 7.30
CA SER A 144 2.26 3.15 8.03
C SER A 144 1.66 1.96 8.76
N ILE A 145 2.26 0.78 8.56
CA ILE A 145 1.86 -0.47 9.19
C ILE A 145 2.93 -0.88 10.18
N ILE A 146 2.58 -0.90 11.46
CA ILE A 146 3.51 -1.03 12.58
C ILE A 146 3.11 -2.24 13.41
N SER A 147 3.95 -3.26 13.45
CA SER A 147 3.73 -4.47 14.26
C SER A 147 4.99 -5.32 14.31
N THR A 148 5.12 -6.14 15.34
CA THR A 148 6.05 -7.29 15.36
C THR A 148 5.46 -8.50 14.65
N PHE A 149 4.17 -8.50 14.32
CA PHE A 149 3.41 -9.61 13.73
C PHE A 149 3.46 -10.92 14.53
N LYS A 150 3.87 -10.87 15.80
CA LYS A 150 3.70 -11.99 16.73
C LYS A 150 2.20 -12.18 17.01
N LEU A 151 1.78 -13.41 17.19
CA LEU A 151 0.37 -13.71 17.47
C LEU A 151 -0.10 -12.92 18.71
N PHE A 152 -1.30 -12.34 18.63
CA PHE A 152 -1.90 -11.44 19.63
C PHE A 152 -1.13 -10.14 19.90
N SER A 153 -0.11 -9.82 19.11
CA SER A 153 0.56 -8.52 19.19
C SER A 153 -0.33 -7.38 18.69
N LYS A 154 0.08 -6.15 19.00
CA LYS A 154 -0.56 -4.96 18.45
C LYS A 154 -0.17 -4.77 16.99
N VAL A 155 -1.15 -4.44 16.16
CA VAL A 155 -0.95 -3.94 14.79
C VAL A 155 -1.56 -2.55 14.74
N LYS A 156 -0.73 -1.53 14.58
CA LYS A 156 -1.18 -0.15 14.39
C LYS A 156 -1.05 0.22 12.92
N VAL A 157 -2.13 0.68 12.33
CA VAL A 157 -2.15 1.26 10.98
C VAL A 157 -2.42 2.75 11.10
N VAL A 158 -1.49 3.56 10.61
CA VAL A 158 -1.62 5.02 10.60
C VAL A 158 -1.81 5.48 9.17
N ILE A 159 -2.95 6.08 8.90
CA ILE A 159 -3.30 6.64 7.60
C ILE A 159 -3.09 8.16 7.69
N GLY A 160 -2.10 8.66 6.98
CA GLY A 160 -1.80 10.09 6.92
C GLY A 160 -2.77 10.86 6.04
N GLU A 161 -2.66 12.18 6.06
CA GLU A 161 -3.42 13.06 5.17
C GLU A 161 -3.05 12.83 3.71
N PRO A 162 -4.00 12.99 2.77
CA PRO A 162 -3.70 12.93 1.34
C PRO A 162 -2.68 13.99 0.94
N ILE A 163 -1.68 13.57 0.20
CA ILE A 163 -0.67 14.45 -0.41
C ILE A 163 -1.21 14.87 -1.77
N ASP A 164 -1.47 16.17 -1.92
CA ASP A 164 -1.92 16.77 -3.18
C ASP A 164 -0.81 16.70 -4.23
N MET A 165 -1.10 16.02 -5.31
CA MET A 165 -0.19 15.83 -6.45
C MET A 165 -0.52 16.75 -7.64
N SER A 166 -1.51 17.65 -7.50
CA SER A 166 -2.05 18.44 -8.60
C SER A 166 -1.02 19.34 -9.30
N GLN A 167 -0.02 19.82 -8.56
CA GLN A 167 1.09 20.62 -9.08
C GLN A 167 1.92 19.91 -10.16
N TYR A 168 1.84 18.56 -10.22
CA TYR A 168 2.58 17.74 -11.18
C TYR A 168 1.74 17.27 -12.37
N TYR A 169 0.40 17.45 -12.37
CA TYR A 169 -0.48 16.84 -13.37
C TYR A 169 -0.40 17.46 -14.75
N ASN A 170 -0.12 18.78 -14.83
CA ASN A 170 -0.21 19.54 -16.06
C ASN A 170 1.16 20.08 -16.54
N ARG A 171 2.26 19.60 -15.94
CA ARG A 171 3.61 19.96 -16.36
C ARG A 171 4.40 18.72 -16.79
N LYS A 172 5.43 18.95 -17.57
CA LYS A 172 6.40 17.91 -17.84
C LYS A 172 7.26 17.73 -16.59
N VAL A 173 7.25 16.50 -16.05
CA VAL A 173 8.09 16.10 -14.91
C VAL A 173 9.20 15.24 -15.46
N ASP A 174 10.45 15.57 -15.17
CA ASP A 174 11.61 14.81 -15.63
C ASP A 174 11.78 13.52 -14.81
N LYS A 175 12.44 12.53 -15.41
CA LYS A 175 12.64 11.23 -14.75
C LYS A 175 13.41 11.34 -13.43
N SER A 176 14.32 12.29 -13.31
CA SER A 176 15.07 12.59 -12.09
C SER A 176 14.17 13.09 -10.95
N GLU A 177 13.14 13.89 -11.28
CA GLU A 177 12.20 14.39 -10.29
C GLU A 177 11.29 13.28 -9.73
N TYR A 178 10.94 12.24 -10.52
CA TYR A 178 10.08 11.16 -10.06
C TYR A 178 10.60 10.49 -8.79
N GLN A 179 11.91 10.34 -8.68
CA GLN A 179 12.54 9.73 -7.51
C GLN A 179 12.45 10.63 -6.28
N GLY A 180 12.68 11.94 -6.42
CA GLY A 180 12.53 12.92 -5.34
C GLY A 180 11.09 12.97 -4.82
N ILE A 181 10.11 13.06 -5.71
CA ILE A 181 8.69 13.13 -5.37
C ILE A 181 8.24 11.88 -4.57
N VAL A 182 8.59 10.67 -5.02
CA VAL A 182 8.20 9.47 -4.27
C VAL A 182 8.93 9.38 -2.94
N GLN A 183 10.17 9.87 -2.86
CA GLN A 183 10.92 9.91 -1.62
C GLN A 183 10.23 10.81 -0.59
N GLU A 184 9.86 12.04 -0.98
CA GLU A 184 9.11 12.96 -0.12
C GLU A 184 7.81 12.35 0.40
N CYS A 185 7.03 11.70 -0.49
CA CYS A 185 5.81 11.00 -0.08
C CYS A 185 6.10 9.85 0.89
N PHE A 186 7.17 9.10 0.66
CA PHE A 186 7.54 7.95 1.48
C PHE A 186 8.14 8.38 2.84
N ASP A 187 8.80 9.53 2.89
CA ASP A 187 9.31 10.10 4.14
C ASP A 187 8.18 10.39 5.14
N VAL A 188 6.97 10.73 4.65
CA VAL A 188 5.76 10.83 5.49
C VAL A 188 5.39 9.47 6.08
N VAL A 189 5.47 8.39 5.30
CA VAL A 189 5.25 7.02 5.80
C VAL A 189 6.26 6.68 6.88
N VAL A 190 7.55 6.97 6.63
CA VAL A 190 8.64 6.71 7.59
C VAL A 190 8.45 7.52 8.87
N LYS A 191 8.09 8.80 8.74
CA LYS A 191 7.82 9.67 9.89
C LYS A 191 6.67 9.12 10.73
N ASN A 192 5.52 8.83 10.11
CA ASN A 192 4.35 8.29 10.80
C ASN A 192 4.67 6.94 11.48
N TYR A 193 5.49 6.09 10.85
CA TYR A 193 5.95 4.85 11.45
C TYR A 193 6.76 5.11 12.73
N LYS A 194 7.78 5.97 12.64
CA LYS A 194 8.68 6.30 13.77
C LYS A 194 7.93 6.96 14.93
N ASP A 195 7.03 7.89 14.62
CA ASP A 195 6.23 8.61 15.63
C ASP A 195 5.24 7.69 16.38
N ASN A 196 4.94 6.50 15.84
CA ASN A 196 3.92 5.59 16.37
C ASN A 196 4.44 4.19 16.75
N MET A 197 5.74 3.92 16.62
CA MET A 197 6.31 2.59 16.86
C MET A 197 6.57 2.28 18.33
N GLU A 198 6.63 3.29 19.18
CA GLU A 198 6.92 3.13 20.61
C GLU A 198 5.93 2.17 21.27
N GLY A 199 6.44 1.28 22.12
CA GLY A 199 5.65 0.23 22.79
C GLY A 199 5.11 -0.88 21.86
N ILE A 200 5.42 -0.84 20.55
CA ILE A 200 5.05 -1.88 19.57
C ILE A 200 6.30 -2.58 19.03
N ILE A 201 7.26 -1.80 18.56
CA ILE A 201 8.53 -2.31 18.04
C ILE A 201 9.56 -2.20 19.19
N PRO A 202 10.24 -3.28 19.54
CA PRO A 202 11.33 -3.22 20.54
C PRO A 202 12.40 -2.22 20.09
N GLU A 203 13.10 -1.64 21.04
CA GLU A 203 14.29 -0.86 20.72
C GLU A 203 15.35 -1.74 20.05
N ARG A 204 16.10 -1.15 19.12
CA ARG A 204 17.21 -1.86 18.47
C ARG A 204 18.30 -2.06 19.52
N THR A 205 18.49 -3.28 19.95
CA THR A 205 19.69 -3.62 20.74
C THR A 205 20.89 -3.60 19.80
N GLU A 206 21.87 -2.75 20.12
CA GLU A 206 23.15 -2.67 19.40
C GLU A 206 23.93 -4.00 19.45
#